data_31be4d7d9b1ac871877910eeac643f2c
#
_entry.id   31be4d7d9b1ac871877910eeac643f2c
#
_cell.length_a   1.000
_cell.length_b   1.000
_cell.length_c   1.000
_cell.angle_alpha   90.00
_cell.angle_beta   90.00
_cell.angle_gamma   90.00
#
_symmetry.space_group_name_H-M   'P 1'
#
loop_
_entity.id
_entity.type
_entity.pdbx_description
1 polymer ?
#
loop_
_entity_poly.entity_id
_entity_poly.type
_entity_poly.pdbx_seq_one_letter_code
_entity_poly.pdbx_strand_id
1 'polypeptide(L)'
;MSKLTKNKKLALEKIENGKIYTIEEAAQLVKDITFTKFDASVDMDVRLGVDPRKANQMVRGVVTLPHGTGKEVRVLVLCSPDKEEEARAAGADYVGLDEYIEKLKSGWTDIDIIITMPAIMGKIGALGRILGPRGLMPNPKSGTVTMEIGKAVKEVKQGKIDFKVDKFGIVHTSIGKVNFDVEKIKDNAREFMATIQKLKPSSAKGTYVKSVFLSSTMSPGIKLDLKSLLD
;
A
#
# COMPACT_ATOMS: atom_id res chain seq x y z
N MET A 1 -9.18 9.94 -29.64
CA MET A 1 -8.81 10.33 -28.26
C MET A 1 -10.04 10.83 -27.52
N SER A 2 -10.35 10.34 -26.33
CA SER A 2 -11.46 10.83 -25.50
C SER A 2 -11.21 12.30 -25.12
N LYS A 3 -12.25 13.17 -25.16
CA LYS A 3 -12.12 14.55 -24.71
C LYS A 3 -11.78 14.57 -23.20
N LEU A 4 -10.74 15.29 -22.82
CA LEU A 4 -10.41 15.54 -21.41
C LEU A 4 -11.56 16.29 -20.73
N THR A 5 -11.89 15.90 -19.50
CA THR A 5 -12.87 16.63 -18.67
C THR A 5 -12.36 18.02 -18.32
N LYS A 6 -13.26 18.97 -18.02
CA LYS A 6 -12.90 20.34 -17.63
C LYS A 6 -11.90 20.37 -16.47
N ASN A 7 -12.19 19.64 -15.40
CA ASN A 7 -11.33 19.60 -14.21
C ASN A 7 -9.93 19.02 -14.51
N LYS A 8 -9.85 17.99 -15.38
CA LYS A 8 -8.55 17.41 -15.75
C LYS A 8 -7.73 18.37 -16.61
N LYS A 9 -8.37 19.22 -17.44
CA LYS A 9 -7.67 20.27 -18.18
C LYS A 9 -7.07 21.31 -17.24
N LEU A 10 -7.87 21.82 -16.30
CA LEU A 10 -7.41 22.79 -15.31
C LEU A 10 -6.26 22.25 -14.43
N ALA A 11 -6.32 20.95 -14.06
CA ALA A 11 -5.24 20.31 -13.32
C ALA A 11 -3.96 20.19 -14.17
N LEU A 12 -4.07 19.88 -15.47
CA LEU A 12 -2.92 19.79 -16.37
C LEU A 12 -2.29 21.14 -16.68
N GLU A 13 -3.06 22.23 -16.70
CA GLU A 13 -2.54 23.60 -16.89
C GLU A 13 -1.63 24.05 -15.75
N LYS A 14 -1.81 23.50 -14.54
CA LYS A 14 -0.95 23.77 -13.38
C LYS A 14 0.34 22.96 -13.38
N ILE A 15 0.45 21.92 -14.22
CA ILE A 15 1.63 21.06 -14.32
C ILE A 15 2.43 21.48 -15.55
N GLU A 16 3.68 21.93 -15.35
CA GLU A 16 4.58 22.25 -16.44
C GLU A 16 5.04 20.97 -17.14
N ASN A 17 4.81 20.90 -18.45
CA ASN A 17 5.19 19.74 -19.25
C ASN A 17 6.73 19.53 -19.25
N GLY A 18 7.14 18.32 -18.87
CA GLY A 18 8.54 17.93 -18.84
C GLY A 18 9.31 18.36 -17.59
N LYS A 19 8.73 19.14 -16.69
CA LYS A 19 9.37 19.49 -15.42
C LYS A 19 9.40 18.29 -14.49
N ILE A 20 10.51 18.17 -13.77
CA ILE A 20 10.71 17.20 -12.71
C ILE A 20 10.64 17.98 -11.39
N TYR A 21 9.77 17.57 -10.50
CA TYR A 21 9.47 18.29 -9.26
C TYR A 21 10.19 17.65 -8.07
N THR A 22 10.58 18.46 -7.11
CA THR A 22 10.99 17.96 -5.79
C THR A 22 9.80 17.35 -5.06
N ILE A 23 10.04 16.52 -4.05
CA ILE A 23 8.95 15.89 -3.29
C ILE A 23 8.05 16.95 -2.60
N GLU A 24 8.63 18.04 -2.13
CA GLU A 24 7.91 19.12 -1.46
C GLU A 24 7.01 19.88 -2.43
N GLU A 25 7.56 20.30 -3.57
CA GLU A 25 6.79 20.94 -4.65
C GLU A 25 5.66 20.06 -5.15
N ALA A 26 5.95 18.77 -5.35
CA ALA A 26 4.96 17.82 -5.85
C ALA A 26 3.85 17.54 -4.83
N ALA A 27 4.18 17.43 -3.55
CA ALA A 27 3.19 17.23 -2.50
C ALA A 27 2.24 18.43 -2.38
N GLN A 28 2.78 19.66 -2.48
CA GLN A 28 1.95 20.87 -2.54
C GLN A 28 1.09 20.90 -3.80
N LEU A 29 1.69 20.63 -4.96
CA LEU A 29 1.00 20.65 -6.25
C LEU A 29 -0.11 19.59 -6.32
N VAL A 30 0.09 18.38 -5.76
CA VAL A 30 -0.97 17.35 -5.67
C VAL A 30 -2.18 17.87 -4.92
N LYS A 31 -2.00 18.62 -3.82
CA LYS A 31 -3.09 19.22 -3.07
C LYS A 31 -3.83 20.28 -3.91
N ASP A 32 -3.10 21.10 -4.63
CA ASP A 32 -3.64 22.20 -5.45
C ASP A 32 -4.40 21.74 -6.71
N ILE A 33 -4.02 20.58 -7.27
CA ILE A 33 -4.65 20.02 -8.46
C ILE A 33 -5.79 19.03 -8.14
N THR A 34 -5.93 18.64 -6.87
CA THR A 34 -7.00 17.74 -6.44
C THR A 34 -8.34 18.46 -6.52
N PHE A 35 -9.29 17.87 -7.25
CA PHE A 35 -10.62 18.45 -7.46
C PHE A 35 -11.75 17.57 -6.91
N THR A 36 -11.42 16.50 -6.21
CA THR A 36 -12.41 15.62 -5.58
C THR A 36 -13.04 16.29 -4.36
N LYS A 37 -14.32 15.96 -4.08
CA LYS A 37 -15.05 16.48 -2.92
C LYS A 37 -14.87 15.62 -1.67
N PHE A 38 -14.14 14.53 -1.77
CA PHE A 38 -13.80 13.63 -0.68
C PHE A 38 -12.30 13.67 -0.42
N ASP A 39 -11.86 13.18 0.74
CA ASP A 39 -10.46 13.09 1.08
C ASP A 39 -9.75 12.03 0.23
N ALA A 40 -9.14 12.48 -0.87
CA ALA A 40 -8.51 11.63 -1.85
C ALA A 40 -7.23 10.98 -1.29
N SER A 41 -6.94 9.76 -1.73
CA SER A 41 -5.65 9.14 -1.45
C SER A 41 -4.56 9.80 -2.29
N VAL A 42 -3.37 9.91 -1.71
CA VAL A 42 -2.14 10.28 -2.41
C VAL A 42 -1.37 9.01 -2.70
N ASP A 43 -1.21 8.71 -3.98
CA ASP A 43 -0.62 7.49 -4.47
C ASP A 43 0.76 7.77 -5.07
N MET A 44 1.70 6.87 -4.80
CA MET A 44 3.04 6.91 -5.33
C MET A 44 3.29 5.70 -6.22
N ASP A 45 3.67 5.98 -7.46
CA ASP A 45 3.94 4.98 -8.49
C ASP A 45 5.42 4.95 -8.81
N VAL A 46 6.07 3.82 -8.54
CA VAL A 46 7.51 3.64 -8.74
C VAL A 46 7.77 2.63 -9.83
N ARG A 47 8.29 3.08 -10.97
CA ARG A 47 8.71 2.21 -12.07
C ARG A 47 10.11 1.69 -11.82
N LEU A 48 10.22 0.37 -11.71
CA LEU A 48 11.48 -0.33 -11.47
C LEU A 48 12.08 -0.91 -12.76
N GLY A 49 13.38 -1.09 -12.77
CA GLY A 49 14.12 -1.75 -13.83
C GLY A 49 14.24 -3.26 -13.63
N VAL A 50 13.14 -3.92 -13.26
CA VAL A 50 13.08 -5.36 -13.03
C VAL A 50 12.17 -6.05 -14.05
N ASP A 51 12.39 -7.35 -14.27
CA ASP A 51 11.50 -8.19 -15.06
C ASP A 51 10.60 -9.03 -14.10
N PRO A 52 9.34 -8.64 -13.92
CA PRO A 52 8.44 -9.32 -12.97
C PRO A 52 8.07 -10.76 -13.38
N ARG A 53 8.40 -11.19 -14.60
CA ARG A 53 8.22 -12.57 -15.07
C ARG A 53 9.24 -13.52 -14.44
N LYS A 54 10.37 -12.98 -13.97
CA LYS A 54 11.42 -13.75 -13.32
C LYS A 54 11.20 -13.75 -11.81
N ALA A 55 11.06 -14.93 -11.22
CA ALA A 55 10.81 -15.07 -9.79
C ALA A 55 11.89 -14.41 -8.90
N ASN A 56 13.15 -14.37 -9.36
CA ASN A 56 14.28 -13.76 -8.68
C ASN A 56 14.35 -12.22 -8.83
N GLN A 57 13.48 -11.62 -9.65
CA GLN A 57 13.36 -10.18 -9.83
C GLN A 57 12.01 -9.63 -9.35
N MET A 58 11.18 -10.47 -8.76
CA MET A 58 9.90 -10.03 -8.21
C MET A 58 10.13 -9.28 -6.90
N VAL A 59 9.92 -7.97 -6.93
CA VAL A 59 9.97 -7.11 -5.75
C VAL A 59 8.63 -7.15 -5.02
N ARG A 60 8.68 -7.54 -3.77
CA ARG A 60 7.55 -7.55 -2.84
C ARG A 60 8.07 -7.29 -1.45
N GLY A 61 7.37 -6.46 -0.70
CA GLY A 61 7.75 -6.14 0.67
C GLY A 61 6.62 -5.51 1.45
N VAL A 62 6.97 -5.10 2.64
CA VAL A 62 6.14 -4.31 3.55
C VAL A 62 6.90 -3.08 3.97
N VAL A 63 6.18 -2.01 4.23
CA VAL A 63 6.71 -0.79 4.82
C VAL A 63 5.74 -0.30 5.88
N THR A 64 6.27 0.22 6.97
CA THR A 64 5.49 0.91 7.99
C THR A 64 5.70 2.40 7.78
N LEU A 65 4.64 3.09 7.39
CA LEU A 65 4.69 4.54 7.15
C LEU A 65 4.69 5.28 8.48
N PRO A 66 5.60 6.26 8.69
CA PRO A 66 5.69 7.01 9.96
C PRO A 66 4.38 7.68 10.38
N HIS A 67 3.64 8.20 9.40
CA HIS A 67 2.37 8.89 9.63
C HIS A 67 1.13 8.09 9.21
N GLY A 68 1.32 6.78 8.94
CA GLY A 68 0.25 5.91 8.45
C GLY A 68 -0.26 6.32 7.07
N THR A 69 -1.35 5.70 6.64
CA THR A 69 -2.01 5.98 5.35
C THR A 69 -3.20 6.93 5.47
N GLY A 70 -3.64 7.26 6.70
CA GLY A 70 -4.89 8.01 6.94
C GLY A 70 -6.17 7.24 6.63
N LYS A 71 -6.07 5.93 6.39
CA LYS A 71 -7.22 5.04 6.23
C LYS A 71 -7.41 4.23 7.51
N GLU A 72 -8.63 4.22 8.03
CA GLU A 72 -9.01 3.28 9.08
C GLU A 72 -9.10 1.87 8.49
N VAL A 73 -8.23 0.99 8.96
CA VAL A 73 -8.11 -0.39 8.46
C VAL A 73 -8.90 -1.31 9.38
N ARG A 74 -9.86 -2.04 8.82
CA ARG A 74 -10.63 -3.08 9.55
C ARG A 74 -9.87 -4.39 9.52
N VAL A 75 -9.42 -4.82 10.70
CA VAL A 75 -8.57 -5.99 10.89
C VAL A 75 -9.38 -7.16 11.42
N LEU A 76 -9.40 -8.26 10.66
CA LEU A 76 -9.89 -9.54 11.14
C LEU A 76 -8.71 -10.41 11.60
N VAL A 77 -8.79 -10.91 12.81
CA VAL A 77 -7.80 -11.87 13.35
C VAL A 77 -8.43 -13.25 13.44
N LEU A 78 -7.84 -14.20 12.72
CA LEU A 78 -8.19 -15.62 12.79
C LEU A 78 -7.16 -16.35 13.65
N CYS A 79 -7.54 -16.64 14.91
CA CYS A 79 -6.66 -17.24 15.90
C CYS A 79 -7.36 -18.34 16.70
N SER A 80 -6.58 -19.07 17.51
CA SER A 80 -7.13 -19.97 18.52
C SER A 80 -7.70 -19.19 19.69
N PRO A 81 -8.65 -19.76 20.48
CA PRO A 81 -9.28 -19.08 21.62
C PRO A 81 -8.29 -18.47 22.60
N ASP A 82 -7.14 -19.13 22.84
CA ASP A 82 -6.08 -18.67 23.75
C ASP A 82 -5.47 -17.30 23.36
N LYS A 83 -5.59 -16.91 22.07
CA LYS A 83 -5.02 -15.68 21.52
C LYS A 83 -6.05 -14.59 21.22
N GLU A 84 -7.33 -14.86 21.48
CA GLU A 84 -8.40 -13.90 21.20
C GLU A 84 -8.31 -12.65 22.07
N GLU A 85 -7.99 -12.81 23.35
CA GLU A 85 -7.86 -11.68 24.28
C GLU A 85 -6.69 -10.77 23.86
N GLU A 86 -5.55 -11.36 23.47
CA GLU A 86 -4.39 -10.61 22.95
C GLU A 86 -4.75 -9.80 21.72
N ALA A 87 -5.49 -10.42 20.78
CA ALA A 87 -5.93 -9.76 19.54
C ALA A 87 -6.88 -8.59 19.81
N ARG A 88 -7.87 -8.77 20.71
CA ARG A 88 -8.81 -7.72 21.11
C ARG A 88 -8.12 -6.58 21.83
N ALA A 89 -7.21 -6.88 22.76
CA ALA A 89 -6.42 -5.89 23.48
C ALA A 89 -5.50 -5.06 22.54
N ALA A 90 -5.06 -5.67 21.42
CA ALA A 90 -4.27 -4.99 20.41
C ALA A 90 -5.09 -4.08 19.46
N GLY A 91 -6.44 -4.12 19.53
CA GLY A 91 -7.33 -3.28 18.74
C GLY A 91 -7.84 -3.92 17.44
N ALA A 92 -7.89 -5.25 17.36
CA ALA A 92 -8.53 -5.93 16.24
C ALA A 92 -10.06 -5.69 16.24
N ASP A 93 -10.62 -5.43 15.05
CA ASP A 93 -12.06 -5.15 14.92
C ASP A 93 -12.89 -6.43 14.97
N TYR A 94 -12.36 -7.51 14.44
CA TYR A 94 -13.00 -8.82 14.42
C TYR A 94 -12.00 -9.88 14.87
N VAL A 95 -12.42 -10.74 15.81
CA VAL A 95 -11.56 -11.81 16.36
C VAL A 95 -12.37 -13.07 16.51
N GLY A 96 -11.87 -14.19 16.00
CA GLY A 96 -12.50 -15.50 16.11
C GLY A 96 -11.94 -16.47 15.08
N LEU A 97 -12.54 -17.65 14.91
CA LEU A 97 -12.05 -18.65 13.96
C LEU A 97 -13.18 -19.19 13.06
N ASP A 98 -13.91 -20.21 13.51
CA ASP A 98 -14.82 -20.97 12.62
C ASP A 98 -16.02 -20.12 12.19
N GLU A 99 -16.54 -19.25 13.05
CA GLU A 99 -17.60 -18.30 12.75
C GLU A 99 -17.25 -17.38 11.57
N TYR A 100 -16.05 -16.80 11.59
CA TYR A 100 -15.62 -15.91 10.52
C TYR A 100 -15.22 -16.66 9.25
N ILE A 101 -14.74 -17.91 9.35
CA ILE A 101 -14.52 -18.77 8.19
C ILE A 101 -15.87 -19.02 7.48
N GLU A 102 -16.96 -19.26 8.20
CA GLU A 102 -18.29 -19.44 7.61
C GLU A 102 -18.82 -18.14 7.00
N LYS A 103 -18.66 -17.00 7.68
CA LYS A 103 -19.00 -15.68 7.13
C LYS A 103 -18.23 -15.38 5.84
N LEU A 104 -16.93 -15.68 5.79
CA LEU A 104 -16.12 -15.51 4.59
C LEU A 104 -16.56 -16.43 3.45
N LYS A 105 -16.97 -17.68 3.74
CA LYS A 105 -17.57 -18.60 2.76
C LYS A 105 -18.87 -18.07 2.19
N SER A 106 -19.70 -17.44 3.02
CA SER A 106 -20.97 -16.83 2.57
C SER A 106 -20.78 -15.53 1.77
N GLY A 107 -19.52 -15.06 1.62
CA GLY A 107 -19.18 -13.89 0.81
C GLY A 107 -19.03 -12.59 1.59
N TRP A 108 -19.09 -12.63 2.93
CA TRP A 108 -18.78 -11.47 3.74
C TRP A 108 -17.30 -11.10 3.61
N THR A 109 -17.01 -9.89 3.21
CA THR A 109 -15.64 -9.40 2.98
C THR A 109 -15.50 -7.93 3.37
N ASP A 110 -16.27 -7.51 4.36
CA ASP A 110 -16.25 -6.14 4.87
C ASP A 110 -15.08 -5.89 5.84
N ILE A 111 -13.91 -6.30 5.40
CA ILE A 111 -12.61 -6.25 6.08
C ILE A 111 -11.53 -5.82 5.11
N ASP A 112 -10.46 -5.22 5.62
CA ASP A 112 -9.36 -4.74 4.80
C ASP A 112 -8.12 -5.65 4.91
N ILE A 113 -7.86 -6.23 6.09
CA ILE A 113 -6.72 -7.13 6.33
C ILE A 113 -7.13 -8.31 7.20
N ILE A 114 -6.59 -9.49 6.87
CA ILE A 114 -6.72 -10.71 7.68
C ILE A 114 -5.35 -11.05 8.26
N ILE A 115 -5.28 -11.18 9.58
CA ILE A 115 -4.11 -11.68 10.31
C ILE A 115 -4.42 -13.07 10.84
N THR A 116 -3.47 -14.00 10.75
CA THR A 116 -3.69 -15.37 11.18
C THR A 116 -2.42 -16.02 11.72
N MET A 117 -2.62 -17.15 12.39
CA MET A 117 -1.52 -18.03 12.84
C MET A 117 -1.16 -19.05 11.75
N PRO A 118 0.12 -19.49 11.68
CA PRO A 118 0.55 -20.52 10.73
C PRO A 118 -0.27 -21.83 10.83
N ALA A 119 -0.65 -22.22 12.05
CA ALA A 119 -1.44 -23.43 12.31
C ALA A 119 -2.83 -23.41 11.64
N ILE A 120 -3.41 -22.22 11.44
CA ILE A 120 -4.76 -22.03 10.91
C ILE A 120 -4.76 -21.88 9.38
N MET A 121 -3.60 -21.64 8.77
CA MET A 121 -3.46 -21.44 7.32
C MET A 121 -4.05 -22.58 6.48
N GLY A 122 -4.01 -23.81 6.99
CA GLY A 122 -4.63 -24.96 6.31
C GLY A 122 -6.15 -24.79 6.11
N LYS A 123 -6.86 -24.26 7.13
CA LYS A 123 -8.31 -23.98 7.04
C LYS A 123 -8.61 -22.80 6.10
N ILE A 124 -7.76 -21.76 6.12
CA ILE A 124 -7.91 -20.54 5.30
C ILE A 124 -7.55 -20.83 3.83
N GLY A 125 -6.66 -21.76 3.57
CA GLY A 125 -6.27 -22.18 2.21
C GLY A 125 -7.45 -22.55 1.31
N ALA A 126 -8.48 -23.17 1.88
CA ALA A 126 -9.72 -23.48 1.18
C ALA A 126 -10.49 -22.23 0.69
N LEU A 127 -10.29 -21.08 1.35
CA LEU A 127 -10.90 -19.79 1.00
C LEU A 127 -10.09 -19.01 -0.05
N GLY A 128 -8.97 -19.54 -0.52
CA GLY A 128 -8.07 -18.86 -1.47
C GLY A 128 -8.75 -18.37 -2.74
N ARG A 129 -9.79 -19.08 -3.22
CA ARG A 129 -10.59 -18.67 -4.37
C ARG A 129 -11.42 -17.40 -4.13
N ILE A 130 -11.80 -17.13 -2.88
CA ILE A 130 -12.58 -15.95 -2.47
C ILE A 130 -11.66 -14.80 -2.06
N LEU A 131 -10.67 -15.08 -1.21
CA LEU A 131 -9.77 -14.10 -0.64
C LEU A 131 -8.66 -13.66 -1.60
N GLY A 132 -8.19 -14.55 -2.48
CA GLY A 132 -7.10 -14.28 -3.41
C GLY A 132 -7.36 -13.12 -4.37
N PRO A 133 -8.46 -13.13 -5.14
CA PRO A 133 -8.79 -12.04 -6.07
C PRO A 133 -9.00 -10.68 -5.39
N ARG A 134 -9.38 -10.70 -4.10
CA ARG A 134 -9.63 -9.48 -3.29
C ARG A 134 -8.38 -8.98 -2.55
N GLY A 135 -7.25 -9.69 -2.66
CA GLY A 135 -6.02 -9.33 -1.95
C GLY A 135 -6.05 -9.58 -0.44
N LEU A 136 -7.10 -10.23 0.10
CA LEU A 136 -7.29 -10.49 1.52
C LEU A 136 -6.57 -11.75 2.03
N MET A 137 -5.93 -12.50 1.14
CA MET A 137 -5.24 -13.75 1.51
C MET A 137 -4.03 -13.48 2.39
N PRO A 138 -3.99 -13.98 3.64
CA PRO A 138 -2.84 -13.82 4.52
C PRO A 138 -1.56 -14.40 3.89
N ASN A 139 -0.43 -13.73 4.13
CA ASN A 139 0.85 -14.14 3.57
C ASN A 139 1.98 -13.95 4.59
N PRO A 140 2.85 -14.96 4.80
CA PRO A 140 4.01 -14.83 5.69
C PRO A 140 4.95 -13.68 5.30
N LYS A 141 5.11 -13.42 3.99
CA LYS A 141 6.00 -12.36 3.49
C LYS A 141 5.48 -10.94 3.78
N SER A 142 4.17 -10.76 3.94
CA SER A 142 3.57 -9.50 4.37
C SER A 142 3.42 -9.39 5.89
N GLY A 143 3.88 -10.40 6.64
CA GLY A 143 3.81 -10.42 8.10
C GLY A 143 2.38 -10.57 8.65
N THR A 144 1.41 -10.95 7.79
CA THR A 144 0.02 -11.20 8.19
C THR A 144 -0.21 -12.64 8.67
N VAL A 145 0.80 -13.50 8.57
CA VAL A 145 0.85 -14.84 9.17
C VAL A 145 1.95 -14.87 10.21
N THR A 146 1.58 -14.81 11.49
CA THR A 146 2.54 -14.70 12.60
C THR A 146 2.01 -15.34 13.86
N MET A 147 2.91 -15.67 14.79
CA MET A 147 2.57 -16.11 16.15
C MET A 147 2.37 -14.91 17.11
N GLU A 148 2.94 -13.74 16.77
CA GLU A 148 2.86 -12.49 17.55
C GLU A 148 1.69 -11.64 17.04
N ILE A 149 0.47 -12.06 17.34
CA ILE A 149 -0.75 -11.44 16.82
C ILE A 149 -0.89 -10.00 17.28
N GLY A 150 -0.70 -9.74 18.58
CA GLY A 150 -0.86 -8.41 19.15
C GLY A 150 0.08 -7.37 18.51
N LYS A 151 1.33 -7.74 18.21
CA LYS A 151 2.28 -6.88 17.52
C LYS A 151 1.86 -6.63 16.08
N ALA A 152 1.46 -7.67 15.36
CA ALA A 152 1.03 -7.54 13.97
C ALA A 152 -0.19 -6.63 13.81
N VAL A 153 -1.19 -6.75 14.71
CA VAL A 153 -2.38 -5.87 14.72
C VAL A 153 -1.97 -4.42 14.94
N LYS A 154 -1.10 -4.15 15.91
CA LYS A 154 -0.62 -2.78 16.19
C LYS A 154 0.12 -2.20 15.00
N GLU A 155 1.03 -2.95 14.37
CA GLU A 155 1.78 -2.50 13.19
C GLU A 155 0.84 -2.17 12.02
N VAL A 156 -0.16 -3.02 11.76
CA VAL A 156 -1.16 -2.78 10.71
C VAL A 156 -1.99 -1.53 10.99
N LYS A 157 -2.44 -1.33 12.23
CA LYS A 157 -3.16 -0.12 12.65
C LYS A 157 -2.29 1.14 12.60
N GLN A 158 -0.98 1.01 12.77
CA GLN A 158 0.00 2.09 12.63
C GLN A 158 0.34 2.47 11.19
N GLY A 159 -0.20 1.74 10.19
CA GLY A 159 0.02 2.06 8.79
C GLY A 159 1.05 1.19 8.10
N LYS A 160 1.20 -0.05 8.53
CA LYS A 160 1.95 -1.06 7.77
C LYS A 160 1.16 -1.43 6.52
N ILE A 161 1.81 -1.26 5.37
CA ILE A 161 1.26 -1.59 4.06
C ILE A 161 2.12 -2.63 3.37
N ASP A 162 1.52 -3.50 2.58
CA ASP A 162 2.24 -4.39 1.70
C ASP A 162 2.20 -3.87 0.26
N PHE A 163 3.26 -4.15 -0.49
CA PHE A 163 3.36 -3.78 -1.89
C PHE A 163 3.99 -4.89 -2.71
N LYS A 164 3.64 -4.92 -3.98
CA LYS A 164 4.15 -5.88 -4.94
C LYS A 164 4.30 -5.22 -6.31
N VAL A 165 5.37 -5.56 -7.02
CA VAL A 165 5.56 -5.13 -8.40
C VAL A 165 4.48 -5.76 -9.30
N ASP A 166 3.93 -4.98 -10.20
CA ASP A 166 2.97 -5.39 -11.22
C ASP A 166 3.65 -6.07 -12.42
N LYS A 167 2.86 -6.42 -13.45
CA LYS A 167 3.35 -7.06 -14.68
C LYS A 167 4.23 -6.15 -15.53
N PHE A 168 4.21 -4.84 -15.31
CA PHE A 168 4.96 -3.82 -16.05
C PHE A 168 6.21 -3.33 -15.31
N GLY A 169 6.49 -3.89 -14.13
CA GLY A 169 7.61 -3.48 -13.29
C GLY A 169 7.32 -2.23 -12.48
N ILE A 170 6.06 -1.92 -12.19
CA ILE A 170 5.64 -0.76 -11.42
C ILE A 170 5.14 -1.21 -10.05
N VAL A 171 5.46 -0.46 -9.01
CA VAL A 171 4.90 -0.60 -7.67
C VAL A 171 3.93 0.56 -7.44
N HIS A 172 2.70 0.25 -7.10
CA HIS A 172 1.64 1.20 -6.79
C HIS A 172 1.35 1.15 -5.30
N THR A 173 1.33 2.31 -4.63
CA THR A 173 1.15 2.38 -3.18
C THR A 173 0.51 3.69 -2.77
N SER A 174 -0.48 3.64 -1.89
CA SER A 174 -1.03 4.84 -1.26
C SER A 174 -0.17 5.21 -0.06
N ILE A 175 0.39 6.42 -0.07
CA ILE A 175 1.30 6.92 0.97
C ILE A 175 0.63 7.92 1.93
N GLY A 176 -0.64 8.24 1.72
CA GLY A 176 -1.37 9.15 2.59
C GLY A 176 -2.66 9.69 1.98
N LYS A 177 -3.15 10.75 2.57
CA LYS A 177 -4.35 11.49 2.14
C LYS A 177 -3.99 12.92 1.76
N VAL A 178 -4.83 13.54 0.92
CA VAL A 178 -4.65 14.95 0.51
C VAL A 178 -4.73 15.91 1.72
N ASN A 179 -5.48 15.53 2.75
CA ASN A 179 -5.56 16.31 3.99
C ASN A 179 -4.29 16.27 4.84
N PHE A 180 -3.34 15.38 4.56
CA PHE A 180 -2.07 15.34 5.25
C PHE A 180 -1.25 16.62 4.97
N ASP A 181 -0.43 17.03 5.95
CA ASP A 181 0.55 18.07 5.74
C ASP A 181 1.60 17.62 4.71
N VAL A 182 2.19 18.57 4.01
CA VAL A 182 3.22 18.30 2.99
C VAL A 182 4.39 17.51 3.59
N GLU A 183 4.79 17.81 4.82
CA GLU A 183 5.86 17.11 5.52
C GLU A 183 5.53 15.64 5.78
N LYS A 184 4.29 15.33 6.18
CA LYS A 184 3.85 13.94 6.39
C LYS A 184 3.89 13.12 5.10
N ILE A 185 3.48 13.73 3.98
CA ILE A 185 3.56 13.08 2.65
C ILE A 185 5.01 12.84 2.26
N LYS A 186 5.89 13.82 2.50
CA LYS A 186 7.32 13.73 2.24
C LYS A 186 7.98 12.60 3.03
N ASP A 187 7.76 12.55 4.35
CA ASP A 187 8.34 11.53 5.21
C ASP A 187 7.88 10.12 4.82
N ASN A 188 6.58 9.96 4.57
CA ASN A 188 6.04 8.69 4.09
C ASN A 188 6.63 8.28 2.73
N ALA A 189 6.80 9.23 1.79
CA ALA A 189 7.41 8.98 0.50
C ALA A 189 8.88 8.56 0.61
N ARG A 190 9.65 9.20 1.48
CA ARG A 190 11.06 8.88 1.74
C ARG A 190 11.21 7.49 2.35
N GLU A 191 10.44 7.15 3.38
CA GLU A 191 10.49 5.83 4.01
C GLU A 191 10.12 4.71 3.02
N PHE A 192 9.10 4.96 2.19
CA PHE A 192 8.73 4.04 1.14
C PHE A 192 9.85 3.83 0.12
N MET A 193 10.47 4.91 -0.35
CA MET A 193 11.59 4.83 -1.31
C MET A 193 12.82 4.15 -0.70
N ALA A 194 13.17 4.44 0.55
CA ALA A 194 14.25 3.77 1.27
C ALA A 194 14.01 2.25 1.36
N THR A 195 12.78 1.85 1.64
CA THR A 195 12.40 0.44 1.68
C THR A 195 12.50 -0.23 0.31
N ILE A 196 12.04 0.43 -0.76
CA ILE A 196 12.19 -0.09 -2.14
C ILE A 196 13.67 -0.28 -2.47
N GLN A 197 14.54 0.65 -2.13
CA GLN A 197 15.97 0.52 -2.40
C GLN A 197 16.64 -0.63 -1.67
N LYS A 198 16.28 -0.83 -0.38
CA LYS A 198 16.74 -1.98 0.42
C LYS A 198 16.35 -3.32 -0.20
N LEU A 199 15.21 -3.37 -0.89
CA LEU A 199 14.67 -4.58 -1.53
C LEU A 199 15.19 -4.80 -2.96
N LYS A 200 16.20 -4.05 -3.42
CA LYS A 200 16.79 -4.24 -4.75
C LYS A 200 17.31 -5.67 -4.92
N PRO A 201 16.80 -6.45 -5.90
CA PRO A 201 17.32 -7.79 -6.17
C PRO A 201 18.76 -7.73 -6.70
N SER A 202 19.61 -8.65 -6.25
CA SER A 202 20.99 -8.76 -6.76
C SER A 202 21.06 -9.05 -8.27
N SER A 203 20.03 -9.69 -8.80
CA SER A 203 19.87 -9.99 -10.22
C SER A 203 19.42 -8.81 -11.10
N ALA A 204 19.02 -7.68 -10.48
CA ALA A 204 18.62 -6.49 -11.22
C ALA A 204 19.83 -5.73 -11.73
N LYS A 205 20.00 -5.71 -13.07
CA LYS A 205 21.10 -5.02 -13.75
C LYS A 205 20.66 -3.63 -14.22
N GLY A 206 21.59 -2.67 -14.22
CA GLY A 206 21.32 -1.29 -14.68
C GLY A 206 20.56 -0.44 -13.67
N THR A 207 19.82 0.57 -14.17
CA THR A 207 19.09 1.53 -13.34
C THR A 207 17.90 0.85 -12.70
N TYR A 208 17.90 0.76 -11.36
CA TYR A 208 16.86 0.09 -10.60
C TYR A 208 15.56 0.88 -10.54
N VAL A 209 15.62 2.15 -10.13
CA VAL A 209 14.45 3.05 -10.14
C VAL A 209 14.50 3.88 -11.41
N LYS A 210 13.53 3.70 -12.31
CA LYS A 210 13.48 4.40 -13.61
C LYS A 210 12.74 5.73 -13.52
N SER A 211 11.63 5.75 -12.83
CA SER A 211 10.80 6.96 -12.64
C SER A 211 9.89 6.80 -11.45
N VAL A 212 9.56 7.91 -10.83
CA VAL A 212 8.61 8.00 -9.71
C VAL A 212 7.59 9.06 -10.05
N PHE A 213 6.32 8.77 -9.78
CA PHE A 213 5.21 9.69 -9.95
C PHE A 213 4.41 9.78 -8.66
N LEU A 214 3.92 10.96 -8.36
CA LEU A 214 2.97 11.23 -7.29
C LEU A 214 1.65 11.68 -7.90
N SER A 215 0.54 11.17 -7.41
CA SER A 215 -0.79 11.56 -7.89
C SER A 215 -1.80 11.50 -6.75
N SER A 216 -2.92 12.20 -6.90
CA SER A 216 -4.09 11.96 -6.06
C SER A 216 -5.17 11.23 -6.86
N THR A 217 -6.18 10.71 -6.18
CA THR A 217 -7.30 10.04 -6.83
C THR A 217 -7.89 10.94 -7.93
N MET A 218 -7.91 10.46 -9.18
CA MET A 218 -8.38 11.13 -10.40
C MET A 218 -7.49 12.29 -10.92
N SER A 219 -6.42 12.69 -10.23
CA SER A 219 -5.50 13.72 -10.71
C SER A 219 -4.50 13.17 -11.74
N PRO A 220 -3.87 14.02 -12.56
CA PRO A 220 -2.73 13.63 -13.35
C PRO A 220 -1.51 13.35 -12.45
N GLY A 221 -0.61 12.47 -12.92
CA GLY A 221 0.62 12.14 -12.21
C GLY A 221 1.70 13.22 -12.37
N ILE A 222 2.37 13.57 -11.27
CA ILE A 222 3.47 14.51 -11.19
C ILE A 222 4.78 13.73 -11.10
N LYS A 223 5.72 13.98 -12.01
CA LYS A 223 7.01 13.30 -12.04
C LYS A 223 7.95 13.88 -10.97
N LEU A 224 8.50 12.98 -10.14
CA LEU A 224 9.41 13.34 -9.05
C LEU A 224 10.88 13.25 -9.45
N ASP A 225 11.70 14.10 -8.83
CA ASP A 225 13.15 13.96 -8.85
C ASP A 225 13.57 12.85 -7.87
N LEU A 226 14.32 11.88 -8.40
CA LEU A 226 14.83 10.77 -7.60
C LEU A 226 15.84 11.20 -6.54
N LYS A 227 16.61 12.25 -6.79
CA LYS A 227 17.60 12.75 -5.83
C LYS A 227 16.91 13.31 -4.58
N SER A 228 15.88 14.12 -4.77
CA SER A 228 15.14 14.73 -3.65
C SER A 228 14.42 13.74 -2.72
N LEU A 229 14.28 12.49 -3.18
CA LEU A 229 13.66 11.40 -2.40
C LEU A 229 14.67 10.59 -1.60
N LEU A 230 15.97 10.73 -1.91
CA LEU A 230 17.03 9.90 -1.36
C LEU A 230 17.93 10.65 -0.37
N ASP A 231 17.88 11.98 -0.45
CA ASP A 231 18.47 12.92 0.51
C ASP A 231 17.51 13.15 1.68
#